data_0cb57807261d35a629cd65d2552cf553
#
_entry.id   0cb57807261d35a629cd65d2552cf553
#
_cell.length_a   1.000
_cell.length_b   1.000
_cell.length_c   1.000
_cell.angle_alpha   90.00
_cell.angle_beta   90.00
_cell.angle_gamma   90.00
#
_symmetry.space_group_name_H-M   'P 1'
#
loop_
_entity.id
_entity.type
_entity.pdbx_description
1 polymer ?
#
loop_
_entity_poly.entity_id
_entity_poly.type
_entity_poly.pdbx_seq_one_letter_code
_entity_poly.pdbx_strand_id
1 'polypeptide(L)'
;MKKTDLIRIAVFYDGNYFLHVSNYYNYVHPKQSRISINGLHQFIRNFIAEEEETNVQYCQIVESHYYRSRLSAKDASAKGNQLYFDRLFDDILMAEGVVAYYFPIRTIQGIKMEKGIDVWLSLNAFDLAMQGRFDVFVLIASDGDYVPLVRK
;
A
#
# COMPACT_ATOMS: atom_id res chain seq x y z
N MET A 1 26.56 5.46 8.50
CA MET A 1 25.90 6.29 7.47
C MET A 1 26.03 7.77 7.83
N LYS A 2 26.33 8.61 6.87
CA LYS A 2 26.34 10.05 7.09
C LYS A 2 24.91 10.55 7.24
N LYS A 3 24.67 11.43 8.21
CA LYS A 3 23.31 11.94 8.49
C LYS A 3 22.74 12.85 7.42
N THR A 4 23.58 13.26 6.45
CA THR A 4 23.17 14.07 5.31
C THR A 4 22.91 13.25 4.06
N ASP A 5 23.10 11.92 4.12
CA ASP A 5 22.83 11.05 2.97
C ASP A 5 21.33 10.86 2.79
N LEU A 6 20.93 10.84 1.53
CA LEU A 6 19.53 10.57 1.18
C LEU A 6 19.14 9.14 1.56
N ILE A 7 18.04 9.00 2.25
CA ILE A 7 17.45 7.69 2.57
C ILE A 7 16.25 7.48 1.66
N ARG A 8 16.34 6.48 0.79
CA ARG A 8 15.27 6.14 -0.17
C ARG A 8 14.36 5.11 0.45
N ILE A 9 13.08 5.43 0.53
CA ILE A 9 12.07 4.59 1.17
C ILE A 9 11.17 4.01 0.09
N ALA A 10 10.92 2.70 0.15
CA ALA A 10 9.91 2.04 -0.66
C ALA A 10 8.76 1.61 0.23
N VAL A 11 7.54 1.96 -0.14
CA VAL A 11 6.32 1.57 0.60
C VAL A 11 5.50 0.64 -0.27
N PHE A 12 5.19 -0.53 0.28
CA PHE A 12 4.38 -1.53 -0.41
C PHE A 12 3.12 -1.79 0.41
N TYR A 13 1.97 -1.59 -0.22
CA TYR A 13 0.67 -1.74 0.41
C TYR A 13 0.00 -3.04 0.00
N ASP A 14 -0.37 -3.87 0.96
CA ASP A 14 -1.40 -4.85 0.75
C ASP A 14 -2.73 -4.09 0.81
N GLY A 15 -3.32 -3.86 -0.35
CA GLY A 15 -4.49 -2.99 -0.45
C GLY A 15 -5.72 -3.56 0.23
N ASN A 16 -5.84 -4.87 0.29
CA ASN A 16 -6.96 -5.50 0.98
C ASN A 16 -6.87 -5.23 2.49
N TYR A 17 -5.67 -5.35 3.06
CA TYR A 17 -5.45 -5.02 4.46
C TYR A 17 -5.66 -3.53 4.72
N PHE A 18 -5.10 -2.67 3.88
CA PHE A 18 -5.21 -1.21 4.04
C PHE A 18 -6.67 -0.76 4.02
N LEU A 19 -7.46 -1.28 3.08
CA LEU A 19 -8.89 -0.94 3.01
C LEU A 19 -9.64 -1.42 4.24
N HIS A 20 -9.30 -2.60 4.74
CA HIS A 20 -9.93 -3.13 5.94
C HIS A 20 -9.70 -2.21 7.13
N VAL A 21 -8.47 -1.77 7.34
CA VAL A 21 -8.11 -0.84 8.43
C VAL A 21 -8.76 0.52 8.22
N SER A 22 -8.73 1.05 6.98
CA SER A 22 -9.35 2.33 6.66
C SER A 22 -10.86 2.30 6.91
N ASN A 23 -11.53 1.22 6.57
CA ASN A 23 -12.95 1.05 6.85
C ASN A 23 -13.22 1.01 8.35
N TYR A 24 -12.36 0.36 9.12
CA TYR A 24 -12.48 0.36 10.58
C TYR A 24 -12.47 1.78 11.12
N TYR A 25 -11.51 2.60 10.70
CA TYR A 25 -11.41 3.99 11.17
C TYR A 25 -12.58 4.85 10.70
N ASN A 26 -13.14 4.56 9.53
CA ASN A 26 -14.25 5.33 9.02
C ASN A 26 -15.59 4.97 9.67
N TYR A 27 -15.83 3.69 9.95
CA TYR A 27 -17.14 3.20 10.38
C TYR A 27 -17.23 2.82 11.85
N VAL A 28 -16.13 2.43 12.47
CA VAL A 28 -16.13 1.88 13.83
C VAL A 28 -15.41 2.80 14.83
N HIS A 29 -14.27 3.35 14.44
CA HIS A 29 -13.46 4.20 15.33
C HIS A 29 -14.15 5.54 15.61
N PRO A 30 -14.00 6.10 16.83
CA PRO A 30 -14.63 7.40 17.19
C PRO A 30 -14.29 8.55 16.24
N LYS A 31 -13.15 8.56 15.58
CA LYS A 31 -12.76 9.61 14.64
C LYS A 31 -13.57 9.58 13.35
N GLN A 32 -14.14 8.44 12.99
CA GLN A 32 -15.00 8.27 11.82
C GLN A 32 -14.42 8.89 10.54
N SER A 33 -13.12 8.67 10.30
CA SER A 33 -12.43 9.18 9.12
C SER A 33 -11.52 8.11 8.54
N ARG A 34 -11.39 8.13 7.21
CA ARG A 34 -10.50 7.19 6.51
C ARG A 34 -9.04 7.61 6.68
N ILE A 35 -8.14 6.62 6.56
CA ILE A 35 -6.71 6.87 6.63
C ILE A 35 -6.29 7.59 5.35
N SER A 36 -5.58 8.72 5.50
CA SER A 36 -5.03 9.47 4.38
C SER A 36 -3.70 8.86 3.93
N ILE A 37 -3.57 8.62 2.63
CA ILE A 37 -2.30 8.15 2.04
C ILE A 37 -1.20 9.18 2.29
N ASN A 38 -1.50 10.47 2.04
CA ASN A 38 -0.52 11.53 2.27
C ASN A 38 -0.10 11.58 3.74
N GLY A 39 -1.07 11.52 4.66
CA GLY A 39 -0.77 11.54 6.09
C GLY A 39 0.08 10.34 6.51
N LEU A 40 -0.20 9.16 5.96
CA LEU A 40 0.57 7.97 6.26
C LEU A 40 2.01 8.10 5.73
N HIS A 41 2.19 8.63 4.53
CA HIS A 41 3.52 8.86 3.97
C HIS A 41 4.32 9.84 4.81
N GLN A 42 3.69 10.92 5.31
CA GLN A 42 4.36 11.86 6.21
C GLN A 42 4.77 11.19 7.52
N PHE A 43 3.89 10.35 8.07
CA PHE A 43 4.21 9.58 9.27
C PHE A 43 5.41 8.65 9.04
N ILE A 44 5.43 7.94 7.92
CA ILE A 44 6.52 7.03 7.58
C ILE A 44 7.84 7.79 7.48
N ARG A 45 7.85 8.91 6.78
CA ARG A 45 9.07 9.72 6.62
C ARG A 45 9.58 10.20 7.97
N ASN A 46 8.70 10.72 8.82
CA ASN A 46 9.09 11.20 10.14
C ASN A 46 9.59 10.07 11.03
N PHE A 47 8.93 8.90 10.97
CA PHE A 47 9.36 7.73 11.74
C PHE A 47 10.76 7.27 11.32
N ILE A 48 11.01 7.16 10.03
CA ILE A 48 12.32 6.75 9.52
C ILE A 48 13.40 7.79 9.90
N ALA A 49 13.07 9.08 9.78
CA ALA A 49 14.02 10.15 10.15
C ALA A 49 14.40 10.05 11.63
N GLU A 50 13.45 9.76 12.50
CA GLU A 50 13.70 9.60 13.93
C GLU A 50 14.55 8.37 14.21
N GLU A 51 14.23 7.23 13.59
CA GLU A 51 14.98 5.99 13.76
C GLU A 51 16.43 6.11 13.25
N GLU A 52 16.63 6.82 12.16
CA GLU A 52 17.95 7.00 11.54
C GLU A 52 18.70 8.24 12.07
N GLU A 53 18.11 8.94 13.04
CA GLU A 53 18.67 10.14 13.64
C GLU A 53 19.11 11.18 12.62
N THR A 54 18.23 11.45 11.63
CA THR A 54 18.48 12.39 10.56
C THR A 54 17.30 13.33 10.37
N ASN A 55 17.43 14.28 9.46
CA ASN A 55 16.38 15.24 9.14
C ASN A 55 15.39 14.62 8.15
N VAL A 56 14.10 14.87 8.34
CA VAL A 56 13.04 14.31 7.49
C VAL A 56 13.21 14.68 6.03
N GLN A 57 13.85 15.81 5.72
CA GLN A 57 14.09 16.21 4.33
C GLN A 57 14.98 15.21 3.57
N TYR A 58 15.81 14.45 4.27
CA TYR A 58 16.65 13.42 3.66
C TYR A 58 15.95 12.07 3.51
N CYS A 59 14.75 11.93 4.03
CA CYS A 59 13.97 10.69 3.94
C CYS A 59 12.88 10.86 2.89
N GLN A 60 13.10 10.27 1.71
CA GLN A 60 12.18 10.42 0.59
C GLN A 60 11.58 9.09 0.18
N ILE A 61 10.27 9.09 -0.06
CA ILE A 61 9.58 7.92 -0.59
C ILE A 61 9.78 7.93 -2.10
N VAL A 62 10.58 6.98 -2.59
CA VAL A 62 10.95 6.91 -4.00
C VAL A 62 10.19 5.83 -4.76
N GLU A 63 9.64 4.85 -4.04
CA GLU A 63 8.83 3.78 -4.60
C GLU A 63 7.60 3.61 -3.73
N SER A 64 6.43 3.53 -4.35
CA SER A 64 5.16 3.37 -3.64
C SER A 64 4.26 2.51 -4.50
N HIS A 65 3.90 1.33 -4.00
CA HIS A 65 3.17 0.32 -4.75
C HIS A 65 1.99 -0.18 -3.94
N TYR A 66 0.82 -0.25 -4.57
CA TYR A 66 -0.43 -0.63 -3.94
C TYR A 66 -1.04 -1.81 -4.70
N TYR A 67 -1.27 -2.91 -4.01
CA TYR A 67 -1.76 -4.16 -4.61
C TYR A 67 -3.13 -4.49 -4.03
N ARG A 68 -4.10 -4.68 -4.89
CA ARG A 68 -5.47 -4.91 -4.45
C ARG A 68 -6.24 -5.77 -5.44
N SER A 69 -7.13 -6.62 -4.90
CA SER A 69 -8.20 -7.24 -5.67
C SER A 69 -9.38 -6.28 -5.76
N ARG A 70 -10.00 -6.15 -6.93
CA ARG A 70 -11.21 -5.35 -7.05
C ARG A 70 -12.13 -5.91 -8.12
N LEU A 71 -13.41 -5.53 -8.02
CA LEU A 71 -14.42 -5.92 -8.99
C LEU A 71 -14.13 -5.27 -10.36
N SER A 72 -14.55 -5.97 -11.44
CA SER A 72 -14.56 -5.36 -12.77
C SER A 72 -15.48 -4.14 -12.77
N ALA A 73 -15.32 -3.27 -13.76
CA ALA A 73 -16.17 -2.09 -13.88
C ALA A 73 -17.66 -2.48 -13.98
N LYS A 74 -17.97 -3.55 -14.71
CA LYS A 74 -19.33 -4.05 -14.82
C LYS A 74 -19.90 -4.48 -13.48
N ASP A 75 -19.14 -5.28 -12.73
CA ASP A 75 -19.61 -5.78 -11.43
C ASP A 75 -19.67 -4.66 -10.39
N ALA A 76 -18.72 -3.74 -10.42
CA ALA A 76 -18.69 -2.61 -9.50
C ALA A 76 -19.88 -1.68 -9.75
N SER A 77 -20.23 -1.43 -11.00
CA SER A 77 -21.38 -0.57 -11.33
C SER A 77 -22.71 -1.16 -10.88
N ALA A 78 -22.79 -2.49 -10.75
CA ALA A 78 -23.98 -3.17 -10.24
C ALA A 78 -24.11 -3.07 -8.72
N LYS A 79 -23.10 -2.55 -8.02
CA LYS A 79 -23.09 -2.44 -6.55
C LYS A 79 -23.16 -0.99 -6.08
N GLY A 80 -24.11 -0.21 -6.62
CA GLY A 80 -24.31 1.17 -6.22
C GLY A 80 -23.16 2.07 -6.66
N ASN A 81 -22.55 2.77 -5.71
CA ASN A 81 -21.49 3.73 -6.00
C ASN A 81 -20.07 3.13 -5.99
N GLN A 82 -19.95 1.80 -6.01
CA GLN A 82 -18.64 1.14 -5.88
C GLN A 82 -17.68 1.57 -6.99
N LEU A 83 -18.15 1.63 -8.24
CA LEU A 83 -17.29 2.04 -9.35
C LEU A 83 -16.80 3.48 -9.18
N TYR A 84 -17.67 4.37 -8.74
CA TYR A 84 -17.32 5.76 -8.48
C TYR A 84 -16.24 5.87 -7.42
N PHE A 85 -16.40 5.16 -6.29
CA PHE A 85 -15.42 5.19 -5.21
C PHE A 85 -14.09 4.55 -5.62
N ASP A 86 -14.12 3.48 -6.42
CA ASP A 86 -12.91 2.87 -6.94
C ASP A 86 -12.11 3.87 -7.80
N ARG A 87 -12.80 4.60 -8.68
CA ARG A 87 -12.17 5.59 -9.54
C ARG A 87 -11.66 6.78 -8.74
N LEU A 88 -12.41 7.22 -7.73
CA LEU A 88 -11.99 8.31 -6.85
C LEU A 88 -10.70 7.94 -6.10
N PHE A 89 -10.63 6.70 -5.62
CA PHE A 89 -9.43 6.23 -4.94
C PHE A 89 -8.23 6.11 -5.89
N ASP A 90 -8.47 5.68 -7.13
CA ASP A 90 -7.42 5.68 -8.16
C ASP A 90 -6.82 7.07 -8.33
N ASP A 91 -7.66 8.10 -8.36
CA ASP A 91 -7.21 9.49 -8.50
C ASP A 91 -6.34 9.90 -7.30
N ILE A 92 -6.71 9.49 -6.10
CA ILE A 92 -5.92 9.75 -4.89
C ILE A 92 -4.55 9.09 -4.99
N LEU A 93 -4.50 7.82 -5.41
CA LEU A 93 -3.23 7.11 -5.56
C LEU A 93 -2.33 7.79 -6.59
N MET A 94 -2.89 8.20 -7.73
CA MET A 94 -2.12 8.90 -8.75
C MET A 94 -1.57 10.23 -8.23
N ALA A 95 -2.38 10.98 -7.50
CA ALA A 95 -1.97 12.27 -6.94
C ALA A 95 -0.82 12.13 -5.94
N GLU A 96 -0.76 11.00 -5.24
CA GLU A 96 0.30 10.73 -4.26
C GLU A 96 1.49 9.95 -4.84
N GLY A 97 1.49 9.71 -6.15
CA GLY A 97 2.60 9.04 -6.82
C GLY A 97 2.67 7.55 -6.55
N VAL A 98 1.54 6.93 -6.21
CA VAL A 98 1.48 5.50 -5.91
C VAL A 98 1.10 4.71 -7.15
N VAL A 99 1.88 3.69 -7.49
CA VAL A 99 1.58 2.79 -8.59
C VAL A 99 0.64 1.70 -8.10
N ALA A 100 -0.50 1.57 -8.76
CA ALA A 100 -1.53 0.61 -8.36
C ALA A 100 -1.52 -0.63 -9.25
N TYR A 101 -1.69 -1.78 -8.62
CA TYR A 101 -1.79 -3.08 -9.29
C TYR A 101 -3.09 -3.73 -8.85
N TYR A 102 -3.92 -4.12 -9.81
CA TYR A 102 -5.24 -4.67 -9.52
C TYR A 102 -5.39 -6.08 -10.05
N PHE A 103 -5.90 -6.96 -9.19
CA PHE A 103 -6.36 -8.28 -9.61
C PHE A 103 -7.88 -8.30 -9.62
N PRO A 104 -8.52 -8.90 -10.65
CA PRO A 104 -9.97 -9.03 -10.64
C PRO A 104 -10.41 -10.01 -9.56
N ILE A 105 -11.46 -9.65 -8.85
CA ILE A 105 -12.13 -10.57 -7.92
C ILE A 105 -12.95 -11.53 -8.77
N ARG A 106 -12.68 -12.83 -8.60
CA ARG A 106 -13.39 -13.88 -9.32
C ARG A 106 -14.33 -14.59 -8.38
N THR A 107 -15.51 -14.92 -8.90
CA THR A 107 -16.48 -15.74 -8.18
C THR A 107 -16.52 -17.13 -8.82
N ILE A 108 -16.12 -18.14 -8.07
CA ILE A 108 -16.15 -19.53 -8.49
C ILE A 108 -17.12 -20.26 -7.58
N GLN A 109 -18.19 -20.84 -8.14
CA GLN A 109 -19.22 -21.56 -7.38
C GLN A 109 -19.80 -20.72 -6.23
N GLY A 110 -20.00 -19.42 -6.46
CA GLY A 110 -20.54 -18.50 -5.47
C GLY A 110 -19.54 -18.00 -4.43
N ILE A 111 -18.28 -18.41 -4.49
CA ILE A 111 -17.24 -17.99 -3.56
C ILE A 111 -16.33 -16.99 -4.25
N LYS A 112 -16.13 -15.82 -3.60
CA LYS A 112 -15.19 -14.83 -4.08
C LYS A 112 -13.76 -15.30 -3.86
N MET A 113 -12.93 -15.19 -4.91
CA MET A 113 -11.52 -15.60 -4.87
C MET A 113 -10.62 -14.37 -4.94
N GLU A 114 -9.88 -14.13 -3.87
CA GLU A 114 -8.91 -13.03 -3.77
C GLU A 114 -7.53 -13.62 -3.54
N LYS A 115 -6.92 -14.13 -4.61
CA LYS A 115 -5.62 -14.80 -4.52
C LYS A 115 -4.59 -14.10 -5.38
N GLY A 116 -3.33 -14.21 -4.96
CA GLY A 116 -2.18 -13.80 -5.75
C GLY A 116 -1.61 -12.43 -5.40
N ILE A 117 -2.32 -11.63 -4.60
CA ILE A 117 -1.86 -10.30 -4.22
C ILE A 117 -0.54 -10.39 -3.43
N ASP A 118 -0.52 -11.23 -2.41
CA ASP A 118 0.65 -11.40 -1.54
C ASP A 118 1.86 -11.91 -2.33
N VAL A 119 1.65 -12.83 -3.25
CA VAL A 119 2.72 -13.37 -4.09
C VAL A 119 3.25 -12.30 -5.04
N TRP A 120 2.36 -11.57 -5.70
CA TRP A 120 2.75 -10.51 -6.64
C TRP A 120 3.53 -9.41 -5.93
N LEU A 121 3.01 -8.93 -4.79
CA LEU A 121 3.69 -7.92 -3.98
C LEU A 121 5.07 -8.40 -3.58
N SER A 122 5.17 -9.64 -3.09
CA SER A 122 6.44 -10.20 -2.63
C SER A 122 7.46 -10.29 -3.75
N LEU A 123 7.06 -10.74 -4.95
CA LEU A 123 7.95 -10.85 -6.09
C LEU A 123 8.44 -9.49 -6.56
N ASN A 124 7.54 -8.50 -6.65
CA ASN A 124 7.92 -7.16 -7.06
C ASN A 124 8.84 -6.49 -6.05
N ALA A 125 8.54 -6.62 -4.76
CA ALA A 125 9.37 -6.04 -3.71
C ALA A 125 10.76 -6.65 -3.71
N PHE A 126 10.85 -7.96 -3.84
CA PHE A 126 12.14 -8.66 -3.91
C PHE A 126 12.94 -8.21 -5.12
N ASP A 127 12.30 -8.13 -6.29
CA ASP A 127 12.97 -7.70 -7.52
C ASP A 127 13.52 -6.28 -7.41
N LEU A 128 12.73 -5.35 -6.88
CA LEU A 128 13.19 -3.97 -6.69
C LEU A 128 14.31 -3.87 -5.65
N ALA A 129 14.26 -4.70 -4.61
CA ALA A 129 15.32 -4.75 -3.61
C ALA A 129 16.63 -5.25 -4.22
N MET A 130 16.56 -6.27 -5.08
CA MET A 130 17.74 -6.79 -5.78
C MET A 130 18.35 -5.78 -6.73
N GLN A 131 17.54 -4.86 -7.26
CA GLN A 131 18.02 -3.78 -8.11
C GLN A 131 18.60 -2.59 -7.32
N GLY A 132 18.56 -2.64 -6.00
CA GLY A 132 19.10 -1.56 -5.16
C GLY A 132 18.32 -0.26 -5.27
N ARG A 133 17.01 -0.32 -5.51
CA ARG A 133 16.20 0.86 -5.77
C ARG A 133 15.77 1.61 -4.52
N PHE A 134 15.99 1.04 -3.35
CA PHE A 134 15.65 1.70 -2.09
C PHE A 134 16.55 1.21 -0.97
N ASP A 135 16.57 1.98 0.13
CA ASP A 135 17.38 1.71 1.31
C ASP A 135 16.53 1.15 2.46
N VAL A 136 15.27 1.56 2.54
CA VAL A 136 14.33 1.15 3.59
C VAL A 136 13.07 0.62 2.94
N PHE A 137 12.66 -0.56 3.39
CA PHE A 137 11.44 -1.23 2.94
C PHE A 137 10.36 -1.11 4.00
N VAL A 138 9.21 -0.55 3.64
CA VAL A 138 8.05 -0.42 4.53
C VAL A 138 6.90 -1.23 3.94
N LEU A 139 6.40 -2.17 4.72
CA LEU A 139 5.31 -3.04 4.31
C LEU A 139 4.07 -2.73 5.14
N ILE A 140 2.98 -2.37 4.46
CA ILE A 140 1.69 -2.12 5.10
C ILE A 140 0.82 -3.36 4.87
N ALA A 141 0.95 -4.32 5.78
CA ALA A 141 0.24 -5.59 5.72
C ALA A 141 0.22 -6.24 7.11
N SER A 142 -0.63 -7.25 7.28
CA SER A 142 -0.68 -8.02 8.52
C SER A 142 -0.54 -9.51 8.30
N ASP A 143 -0.47 -9.94 7.05
CA ASP A 143 -0.43 -11.36 6.71
C ASP A 143 0.96 -11.94 7.00
N GLY A 144 1.00 -13.04 7.76
CA GLY A 144 2.24 -13.74 8.06
C GLY A 144 2.94 -14.32 6.83
N ASP A 145 2.24 -14.43 5.71
CA ASP A 145 2.82 -14.91 4.45
C ASP A 145 3.95 -14.01 3.95
N TYR A 146 4.00 -12.76 4.41
CA TYR A 146 5.06 -11.82 4.05
C TYR A 146 6.33 -11.97 4.89
N VAL A 147 6.30 -12.80 5.95
CA VAL A 147 7.46 -12.93 6.85
C VAL A 147 8.73 -13.36 6.11
N PRO A 148 8.69 -14.34 5.18
CA PRO A 148 9.90 -14.70 4.44
C PRO A 148 10.50 -13.55 3.62
N LEU A 149 9.67 -12.66 3.08
CA LEU A 149 10.15 -11.50 2.35
C LEU A 149 10.89 -10.53 3.27
N VAL A 150 10.31 -10.24 4.43
CA VAL A 150 10.87 -9.25 5.38
C VAL A 150 12.20 -9.72 5.95
N ARG A 151 12.37 -11.02 6.09
CA ARG A 151 13.62 -11.59 6.63
C ARG A 151 14.78 -11.63 5.62
N LYS A 152 14.51 -11.35 4.38
CA LYS A 152 15.53 -11.29 3.34
C LYS A 152 16.19 -9.91 3.32
#